data_b3a7cd2e12ce263475c43ceede677d1f
#
_entry.id   b3a7cd2e12ce263475c43ceede677d1f
#
_cell.length_a   1.000
_cell.length_b   1.000
_cell.length_c   1.000
_cell.angle_alpha   90.00
_cell.angle_beta   90.00
_cell.angle_gamma   90.00
#
_symmetry.space_group_name_H-M   'P 1'
#
loop_
_entity.id
_entity.type
_entity.pdbx_description
1 polymer ?
#
loop_
_entity_poly.entity_id
_entity_poly.type
_entity_poly.pdbx_seq_one_letter_code
_entity_poly.pdbx_strand_id
1 'polypeptide(L)'
;MHTRARLLESAERVIVERGYAQTTIEDLCAAAGYTRGAFYSNFRSKDDLVLALFDRHSADRLGQLERLLDGPGAASAEGVARALLEVNPLERNWILLFLEFRIHAARDPRLAAELDEHDRAVRDALAELLQRCCPAVARGVAPVGGVAATLLAVREGILARTAGEGPGVPEALDAAVATLSAILPALGIVPTPAAPEPES
;
A
#
# COMPACT_ATOMS: atom_id res chain seq x y z
N MET A 1 17.47 -16.41 8.41
CA MET A 1 16.43 -15.37 8.46
C MET A 1 16.96 -13.93 8.60
N HIS A 2 18.04 -13.69 9.35
CA HIS A 2 18.57 -12.32 9.58
C HIS A 2 19.06 -11.60 8.31
N THR A 3 19.75 -12.29 7.40
CA THR A 3 20.36 -11.68 6.20
C THR A 3 19.35 -11.11 5.23
N ARG A 4 18.25 -11.85 4.93
CA ARG A 4 17.20 -11.40 4.01
C ARG A 4 16.48 -10.14 4.53
N ALA A 5 16.14 -10.12 5.82
CA ALA A 5 15.49 -8.96 6.45
C ALA A 5 16.40 -7.72 6.42
N ARG A 6 17.70 -7.86 6.74
CA ARG A 6 18.65 -6.76 6.70
C ARG A 6 18.94 -6.25 5.28
N LEU A 7 18.96 -7.14 4.30
CA LEU A 7 19.06 -6.74 2.89
C LEU A 7 17.83 -5.91 2.48
N LEU A 8 16.61 -6.35 2.83
CA LEU A 8 15.38 -5.61 2.56
C LEU A 8 15.36 -4.25 3.25
N GLU A 9 15.70 -4.16 4.53
CA GLU A 9 15.73 -2.92 5.29
C GLU A 9 16.72 -1.90 4.72
N SER A 10 17.94 -2.36 4.37
CA SER A 10 18.95 -1.49 3.78
C SER A 10 18.61 -1.09 2.35
N ALA A 11 18.03 -2.02 1.57
CA ALA A 11 17.62 -1.78 0.20
C ALA A 11 16.46 -0.76 0.13
N GLU A 12 15.49 -0.85 1.04
CA GLU A 12 14.39 0.10 1.13
C GLU A 12 14.90 1.54 1.16
N ARG A 13 15.81 1.84 2.08
CA ARG A 13 16.38 3.18 2.22
C ARG A 13 17.07 3.64 0.94
N VAL A 14 17.91 2.80 0.32
CA VAL A 14 18.69 3.17 -0.87
C VAL A 14 17.79 3.34 -2.09
N ILE A 15 16.86 2.40 -2.32
CA ILE A 15 16.00 2.42 -3.50
C ILE A 15 14.96 3.55 -3.40
N VAL A 16 14.39 3.76 -2.21
CA VAL A 16 13.41 4.83 -1.98
C VAL A 16 14.04 6.23 -2.12
N GLU A 17 15.31 6.38 -1.75
CA GLU A 17 16.02 7.66 -1.91
C GLU A 17 16.50 7.91 -3.34
N ARG A 18 17.01 6.89 -4.05
CA ARG A 18 17.67 7.04 -5.34
C ARG A 18 16.82 6.66 -6.54
N GLY A 19 15.72 5.96 -6.30
CA GLY A 19 14.88 5.34 -7.34
C GLY A 19 15.42 3.97 -7.80
N TYR A 20 14.53 3.22 -8.45
CA TYR A 20 14.83 1.88 -8.95
C TYR A 20 15.96 1.90 -9.99
N ALA A 21 15.86 2.78 -11.00
CA ALA A 21 16.79 2.78 -12.13
C ALA A 21 18.24 3.10 -11.76
N GLN A 22 18.44 3.97 -10.77
CA GLN A 22 19.76 4.46 -10.34
C GLN A 22 20.45 3.53 -9.32
N THR A 23 19.74 2.55 -8.78
CA THR A 23 20.27 1.65 -7.73
C THR A 23 20.79 0.37 -8.36
N THR A 24 22.03 0.01 -8.04
CA THR A 24 22.68 -1.24 -8.46
C THR A 24 22.67 -2.28 -7.34
N ILE A 25 22.89 -3.57 -7.68
CA ILE A 25 23.03 -4.63 -6.66
C ILE A 25 24.26 -4.35 -5.77
N GLU A 26 25.30 -3.76 -6.33
CA GLU A 26 26.48 -3.34 -5.59
C GLU A 26 26.15 -2.31 -4.50
N ASP A 27 25.33 -1.30 -4.84
CA ASP A 27 24.88 -0.29 -3.87
C ASP A 27 24.09 -0.94 -2.73
N LEU A 28 23.20 -1.88 -3.07
CA LEU A 28 22.38 -2.62 -2.10
C LEU A 28 23.25 -3.47 -1.15
N CYS A 29 24.22 -4.17 -1.72
CA CYS A 29 25.18 -4.97 -0.94
C CYS A 29 26.02 -4.10 -0.02
N ALA A 30 26.54 -2.99 -0.53
CA ALA A 30 27.35 -2.05 0.24
C ALA A 30 26.57 -1.44 1.41
N ALA A 31 25.33 -1.01 1.15
CA ALA A 31 24.47 -0.43 2.18
C ALA A 31 24.09 -1.43 3.29
N ALA A 32 23.97 -2.72 2.94
CA ALA A 32 23.63 -3.79 3.87
C ALA A 32 24.85 -4.38 4.61
N GLY A 33 26.06 -4.09 4.15
CA GLY A 33 27.29 -4.71 4.64
C GLY A 33 27.43 -6.18 4.22
N TYR A 34 26.89 -6.56 3.05
CA TYR A 34 26.92 -7.91 2.53
C TYR A 34 27.63 -8.01 1.18
N THR A 35 28.04 -9.23 0.84
CA THR A 35 28.64 -9.54 -0.46
C THR A 35 27.55 -9.81 -1.52
N ARG A 36 27.92 -9.72 -2.81
CA ARG A 36 27.04 -10.16 -3.92
C ARG A 36 26.60 -11.62 -3.78
N GLY A 37 27.47 -12.49 -3.26
CA GLY A 37 27.11 -13.89 -2.99
C GLY A 37 25.99 -14.02 -1.97
N ALA A 38 26.03 -13.24 -0.89
CA ALA A 38 24.97 -13.18 0.11
C ALA A 38 23.66 -12.62 -0.48
N PHE A 39 23.73 -11.65 -1.40
CA PHE A 39 22.57 -11.16 -2.13
C PHE A 39 21.91 -12.27 -2.95
N TYR A 40 22.67 -12.92 -3.84
CA TYR A 40 22.13 -13.96 -4.73
C TYR A 40 21.69 -15.25 -4.01
N SER A 41 22.12 -15.45 -2.76
CA SER A 41 21.59 -16.53 -1.91
C SER A 41 20.18 -16.21 -1.37
N ASN A 42 19.70 -14.96 -1.46
CA ASN A 42 18.42 -14.53 -0.93
C ASN A 42 17.46 -13.98 -1.99
N PHE A 43 17.99 -13.42 -3.08
CA PHE A 43 17.22 -12.78 -4.16
C PHE A 43 17.84 -13.14 -5.51
N ARG A 44 16.99 -13.53 -6.48
CA ARG A 44 17.41 -13.91 -7.85
C ARG A 44 17.88 -12.69 -8.65
N SER A 45 17.28 -11.53 -8.39
CA SER A 45 17.54 -10.27 -9.11
C SER A 45 17.22 -9.06 -8.21
N LYS A 46 17.50 -7.87 -8.73
CA LYS A 46 17.03 -6.61 -8.12
C LYS A 46 15.50 -6.53 -8.13
N ASP A 47 14.86 -7.03 -9.18
CA ASP A 47 13.40 -7.06 -9.30
C ASP A 47 12.77 -7.94 -8.22
N ASP A 48 13.32 -9.12 -7.98
CA ASP A 48 12.89 -10.04 -6.92
C ASP A 48 12.97 -9.40 -5.53
N LEU A 49 14.02 -8.60 -5.28
CA LEU A 49 14.14 -7.82 -4.05
C LEU A 49 13.09 -6.71 -3.97
N VAL A 50 12.82 -5.98 -5.07
CA VAL A 50 11.83 -4.89 -5.08
C VAL A 50 10.42 -5.43 -4.90
N LEU A 51 10.05 -6.55 -5.53
CA LEU A 51 8.77 -7.21 -5.27
C LEU A 51 8.63 -7.60 -3.79
N ALA A 52 9.69 -8.15 -3.18
CA ALA A 52 9.66 -8.46 -1.75
C ALA A 52 9.57 -7.22 -0.85
N LEU A 53 10.07 -6.06 -1.31
CA LEU A 53 9.84 -4.77 -0.64
C LEU A 53 8.38 -4.35 -0.75
N PHE A 54 7.75 -4.49 -1.93
CA PHE A 54 6.33 -4.19 -2.10
C PHE A 54 5.44 -5.09 -1.25
N ASP A 55 5.73 -6.39 -1.18
CA ASP A 55 4.99 -7.32 -0.31
C ASP A 55 5.05 -6.88 1.16
N ARG A 56 6.24 -6.52 1.64
CA ARG A 56 6.41 -6.03 3.01
C ARG A 56 5.68 -4.72 3.25
N HIS A 57 5.86 -3.74 2.36
CA HIS A 57 5.20 -2.44 2.47
C HIS A 57 3.67 -2.58 2.48
N SER A 58 3.12 -3.40 1.58
CA SER A 58 1.68 -3.66 1.50
C SER A 58 1.14 -4.36 2.76
N ALA A 59 1.88 -5.32 3.30
CA ALA A 59 1.52 -5.99 4.55
C ALA A 59 1.52 -5.02 5.74
N ASP A 60 2.53 -4.15 5.86
CA ASP A 60 2.63 -3.13 6.90
C ASP A 60 1.47 -2.12 6.79
N ARG A 61 1.12 -1.72 5.56
CA ARG A 61 0.00 -0.81 5.28
C ARG A 61 -1.35 -1.43 5.63
N LEU A 62 -1.60 -2.67 5.25
CA LEU A 62 -2.81 -3.38 5.61
C LEU A 62 -2.96 -3.53 7.12
N GLY A 63 -1.86 -3.85 7.84
CA GLY A 63 -1.85 -3.90 9.28
C GLY A 63 -2.07 -2.54 9.96
N GLN A 64 -1.61 -1.44 9.36
CA GLN A 64 -1.93 -0.08 9.82
C GLN A 64 -3.40 0.23 9.61
N LEU A 65 -3.93 -0.06 8.42
CA LEU A 65 -5.34 0.15 8.09
C LEU A 65 -6.26 -0.66 9.03
N GLU A 66 -5.92 -1.91 9.32
CA GLU A 66 -6.66 -2.75 10.27
C GLU A 66 -6.74 -2.08 11.64
N ARG A 67 -5.62 -1.62 12.19
CA ARG A 67 -5.59 -0.90 13.48
C ARG A 67 -6.41 0.38 13.47
N LEU A 68 -6.42 1.12 12.36
CA LEU A 68 -7.20 2.35 12.20
C LEU A 68 -8.70 2.03 12.11
N LEU A 69 -9.06 0.95 11.42
CA LEU A 69 -10.44 0.50 11.28
C LEU A 69 -11.01 -0.10 12.59
N ASP A 70 -10.17 -0.67 13.44
CA ASP A 70 -10.54 -1.16 14.76
C ASP A 70 -10.61 -0.04 15.81
N GLY A 71 -10.09 1.15 15.48
CA GLY A 71 -10.05 2.30 16.38
C GLY A 71 -11.33 3.14 16.38
N PRO A 72 -11.49 4.06 17.36
CA PRO A 72 -12.67 4.91 17.48
C PRO A 72 -12.84 5.88 16.29
N GLY A 73 -11.76 6.17 15.55
CA GLY A 73 -11.80 7.02 14.35
C GLY A 73 -12.57 6.40 13.19
N ALA A 74 -12.71 5.09 13.14
CA ALA A 74 -13.46 4.38 12.10
C ALA A 74 -14.99 4.35 12.32
N ALA A 75 -15.49 4.99 13.38
CA ALA A 75 -16.93 5.08 13.66
C ALA A 75 -17.69 5.97 12.64
N SER A 76 -17.01 6.56 11.66
CA SER A 76 -17.61 7.40 10.63
C SER A 76 -17.06 7.07 9.24
N ALA A 77 -17.84 7.35 8.19
CA ALA A 77 -17.40 7.21 6.80
C ALA A 77 -16.15 8.08 6.51
N GLU A 78 -16.06 9.26 7.12
CA GLU A 78 -14.89 10.13 7.03
C GLU A 78 -13.65 9.48 7.68
N GLY A 79 -13.79 8.88 8.85
CA GLY A 79 -12.71 8.17 9.53
C GLY A 79 -12.17 7.01 8.68
N VAL A 80 -13.06 6.23 8.07
CA VAL A 80 -12.68 5.15 7.14
C VAL A 80 -12.01 5.72 5.89
N ALA A 81 -12.56 6.77 5.30
CA ALA A 81 -11.97 7.43 4.13
C ALA A 81 -10.56 7.96 4.45
N ARG A 82 -10.41 8.60 5.59
CA ARG A 82 -9.12 9.13 6.06
C ARG A 82 -8.11 7.99 6.28
N ALA A 83 -8.50 6.90 6.93
CA ALA A 83 -7.66 5.74 7.14
C ALA A 83 -7.18 5.10 5.82
N LEU A 84 -8.07 5.00 4.82
CA LEU A 84 -7.74 4.47 3.50
C LEU A 84 -6.78 5.38 2.72
N LEU A 85 -6.92 6.71 2.87
CA LEU A 85 -6.17 7.71 2.13
C LEU A 85 -5.01 8.31 2.91
N GLU A 86 -4.84 7.97 4.20
CA GLU A 86 -3.77 8.53 5.02
C GLU A 86 -2.41 8.29 4.37
N VAL A 87 -1.74 9.41 4.09
CA VAL A 87 -0.47 9.44 3.38
C VAL A 87 0.63 9.86 4.34
N ASN A 88 1.50 8.92 4.65
CA ASN A 88 2.76 9.24 5.31
C ASN A 88 3.68 9.97 4.30
N PRO A 89 4.48 11.00 4.70
CA PRO A 89 5.47 11.63 3.83
C PRO A 89 6.45 10.65 3.17
N LEU A 90 6.71 9.52 3.78
CA LEU A 90 7.50 8.42 3.21
C LEU A 90 6.79 7.74 2.01
N GLU A 91 5.47 7.82 1.94
CA GLU A 91 4.69 7.19 0.86
C GLU A 91 4.92 7.83 -0.50
N ARG A 92 5.29 9.13 -0.55
CA ARG A 92 5.63 9.79 -1.81
C ARG A 92 6.75 9.06 -2.54
N ASN A 93 7.81 8.70 -1.85
CA ASN A 93 8.94 8.00 -2.45
C ASN A 93 8.56 6.56 -2.83
N TRP A 94 7.71 5.93 -2.03
CA TRP A 94 7.16 4.61 -2.34
C TRP A 94 6.31 4.61 -3.61
N ILE A 95 5.45 5.62 -3.78
CA ILE A 95 4.63 5.71 -4.99
C ILE A 95 5.49 5.96 -6.23
N LEU A 96 6.53 6.79 -6.13
CA LEU A 96 7.47 7.02 -7.23
C LEU A 96 8.20 5.72 -7.60
N LEU A 97 8.71 4.99 -6.62
CA LEU A 97 9.33 3.68 -6.84
C LEU A 97 8.35 2.70 -7.51
N PHE A 98 7.11 2.66 -7.02
CA PHE A 98 6.08 1.77 -7.57
C PHE A 98 5.75 2.12 -9.04
N LEU A 99 5.62 3.40 -9.38
CA LEU A 99 5.39 3.85 -10.75
C LEU A 99 6.59 3.54 -11.66
N GLU A 100 7.83 3.80 -11.21
CA GLU A 100 9.04 3.42 -11.95
C GLU A 100 9.07 1.91 -12.23
N PHE A 101 8.77 1.11 -11.21
CA PHE A 101 8.79 -0.34 -11.32
C PHE A 101 7.67 -0.87 -12.23
N ARG A 102 6.46 -0.30 -12.17
CA ARG A 102 5.37 -0.63 -13.09
C ARG A 102 5.74 -0.36 -14.55
N ILE A 103 6.37 0.80 -14.83
CA ILE A 103 6.83 1.13 -16.18
C ILE A 103 7.92 0.16 -16.63
N HIS A 104 8.81 -0.25 -15.73
CA HIS A 104 9.83 -1.26 -16.01
C HIS A 104 9.18 -2.63 -16.29
N ALA A 105 8.30 -3.10 -15.44
CA ALA A 105 7.59 -4.36 -15.56
C ALA A 105 6.74 -4.45 -16.84
N ALA A 106 6.13 -3.35 -17.28
CA ALA A 106 5.34 -3.32 -18.51
C ALA A 106 6.12 -3.70 -19.78
N ARG A 107 7.46 -3.71 -19.71
CA ARG A 107 8.36 -4.11 -20.80
C ARG A 107 8.89 -5.53 -20.70
N ASP A 108 8.60 -6.21 -19.59
CA ASP A 108 9.00 -7.60 -19.34
C ASP A 108 7.75 -8.42 -18.95
N PRO A 109 7.23 -9.29 -19.83
CA PRO A 109 6.02 -10.05 -19.57
C PRO A 109 6.09 -10.94 -18.32
N ARG A 110 7.26 -11.44 -17.96
CA ARG A 110 7.46 -12.23 -16.76
C ARG A 110 7.32 -11.37 -15.52
N LEU A 111 7.97 -10.23 -15.50
CA LEU A 111 7.92 -9.29 -14.39
C LEU A 111 6.51 -8.69 -14.23
N ALA A 112 5.83 -8.42 -15.34
CA ALA A 112 4.43 -8.00 -15.33
C ALA A 112 3.53 -9.03 -14.65
N ALA A 113 3.70 -10.32 -14.94
CA ALA A 113 2.93 -11.39 -14.32
C ALA A 113 3.22 -11.51 -12.80
N GLU A 114 4.49 -11.38 -12.38
CA GLU A 114 4.87 -11.37 -10.97
C GLU A 114 4.26 -10.16 -10.23
N LEU A 115 4.23 -8.98 -10.85
CA LEU A 115 3.59 -7.78 -10.29
C LEU A 115 2.06 -7.90 -10.24
N ASP A 116 1.43 -8.49 -11.26
CA ASP A 116 -0.02 -8.77 -11.27
C ASP A 116 -0.42 -9.74 -10.15
N GLU A 117 0.44 -10.69 -9.81
CA GLU A 117 0.24 -11.60 -8.68
C GLU A 117 0.29 -10.84 -7.34
N HIS A 118 1.28 -9.95 -7.18
CA HIS A 118 1.36 -9.04 -6.03
C HIS A 118 0.09 -8.20 -5.89
N ASP A 119 -0.32 -7.51 -6.96
CA ASP A 119 -1.51 -6.63 -6.96
C ASP A 119 -2.78 -7.41 -6.60
N ARG A 120 -2.88 -8.66 -7.07
CA ARG A 120 -4.00 -9.54 -6.74
C ARG A 120 -3.99 -9.91 -5.26
N ALA A 121 -2.85 -10.27 -4.71
CA ALA A 121 -2.71 -10.60 -3.29
C ALA A 121 -3.07 -9.42 -2.38
N VAL A 122 -2.63 -8.21 -2.71
CA VAL A 122 -2.96 -6.97 -1.96
C VAL A 122 -4.46 -6.68 -2.02
N ARG A 123 -5.07 -6.80 -3.21
CA ARG A 123 -6.52 -6.61 -3.38
C ARG A 123 -7.32 -7.62 -2.55
N ASP A 124 -6.94 -8.89 -2.60
CA ASP A 124 -7.65 -9.95 -1.90
C ASP A 124 -7.51 -9.79 -0.37
N ALA A 125 -6.33 -9.42 0.12
CA ALA A 125 -6.11 -9.10 1.54
C ALA A 125 -6.92 -7.87 2.01
N LEU A 126 -7.01 -6.82 1.18
CA LEU A 126 -7.87 -5.68 1.48
C LEU A 126 -9.36 -6.07 1.47
N ALA A 127 -9.79 -6.92 0.54
CA ALA A 127 -11.16 -7.41 0.49
C ALA A 127 -11.53 -8.20 1.76
N GLU A 128 -10.64 -9.06 2.24
CA GLU A 128 -10.80 -9.79 3.50
C GLU A 128 -10.87 -8.85 4.71
N LEU A 129 -10.00 -7.84 4.76
CA LEU A 129 -10.01 -6.84 5.82
C LEU A 129 -11.34 -6.08 5.84
N LEU A 130 -11.81 -5.61 4.68
CA LEU A 130 -13.10 -4.90 4.57
C LEU A 130 -14.28 -5.79 4.98
N GLN A 131 -14.26 -7.09 4.67
CA GLN A 131 -15.31 -8.02 5.11
C GLN A 131 -15.34 -8.17 6.63
N ARG A 132 -14.19 -8.18 7.29
CA ARG A 132 -14.10 -8.28 8.75
C ARG A 132 -14.55 -7.01 9.45
N CYS A 133 -14.01 -5.86 9.03
CA CYS A 133 -14.23 -4.57 9.69
C CYS A 133 -15.53 -3.88 9.26
N CYS A 134 -16.05 -4.19 8.08
CA CYS A 134 -17.24 -3.59 7.49
C CYS A 134 -18.21 -4.68 6.97
N PRO A 135 -18.90 -5.45 7.81
CA PRO A 135 -19.73 -6.59 7.36
C PRO A 135 -20.85 -6.21 6.38
N ALA A 136 -21.24 -4.94 6.33
CA ALA A 136 -22.23 -4.44 5.38
C ALA A 136 -21.72 -4.47 3.93
N VAL A 137 -20.39 -4.43 3.71
CA VAL A 137 -19.81 -4.52 2.36
C VAL A 137 -20.14 -5.83 1.66
N ALA A 138 -20.22 -6.92 2.41
CA ALA A 138 -20.59 -8.24 1.89
C ALA A 138 -22.06 -8.31 1.40
N ARG A 139 -22.92 -7.39 1.85
CA ARG A 139 -24.33 -7.25 1.45
C ARG A 139 -24.54 -6.13 0.43
N GLY A 140 -23.46 -5.44 0.05
CA GLY A 140 -23.50 -4.32 -0.89
C GLY A 140 -23.77 -4.73 -2.33
N VAL A 141 -23.92 -3.75 -3.19
CA VAL A 141 -24.29 -3.91 -4.61
C VAL A 141 -23.13 -4.46 -5.45
N ALA A 142 -21.87 -4.32 -4.98
CA ALA A 142 -20.68 -4.71 -5.71
C ALA A 142 -19.95 -5.86 -5.00
N PRO A 143 -19.31 -6.77 -5.77
CA PRO A 143 -18.40 -7.76 -5.20
C PRO A 143 -17.28 -7.10 -4.40
N VAL A 144 -16.97 -7.61 -3.21
CA VAL A 144 -15.98 -7.00 -2.29
C VAL A 144 -14.61 -6.83 -2.95
N GLY A 145 -14.18 -7.81 -3.75
CA GLY A 145 -12.94 -7.69 -4.52
C GLY A 145 -12.95 -6.51 -5.52
N GLY A 146 -14.10 -6.19 -6.10
CA GLY A 146 -14.28 -5.02 -6.96
C GLY A 146 -14.21 -3.70 -6.16
N VAL A 147 -14.79 -3.68 -4.96
CA VAL A 147 -14.69 -2.55 -4.03
C VAL A 147 -13.22 -2.33 -3.64
N ALA A 148 -12.51 -3.38 -3.22
CA ALA A 148 -11.09 -3.30 -2.88
C ALA A 148 -10.24 -2.79 -4.04
N ALA A 149 -10.45 -3.32 -5.26
CA ALA A 149 -9.74 -2.86 -6.46
C ALA A 149 -9.99 -1.36 -6.73
N THR A 150 -11.23 -0.90 -6.60
CA THR A 150 -11.58 0.51 -6.80
C THR A 150 -10.90 1.41 -5.76
N LEU A 151 -10.90 1.02 -4.48
CA LEU A 151 -10.25 1.79 -3.42
C LEU A 151 -8.74 1.90 -3.63
N LEU A 152 -8.09 0.80 -4.04
CA LEU A 152 -6.66 0.81 -4.37
C LEU A 152 -6.37 1.73 -5.56
N ALA A 153 -7.16 1.65 -6.64
CA ALA A 153 -6.98 2.49 -7.82
C ALA A 153 -7.18 3.98 -7.52
N VAL A 154 -8.20 4.33 -6.70
CA VAL A 154 -8.44 5.71 -6.25
C VAL A 154 -7.25 6.21 -5.42
N ARG A 155 -6.79 5.41 -4.46
CA ARG A 155 -5.64 5.75 -3.63
C ARG A 155 -4.37 5.96 -4.46
N GLU A 156 -4.05 5.01 -5.35
CA GLU A 156 -2.87 5.12 -6.22
C GLU A 156 -2.95 6.35 -7.14
N GLY A 157 -4.13 6.63 -7.70
CA GLY A 157 -4.34 7.79 -8.56
C GLY A 157 -4.14 9.11 -7.81
N ILE A 158 -4.60 9.23 -6.57
CA ILE A 158 -4.39 10.40 -5.71
C ILE A 158 -2.90 10.56 -5.41
N LEU A 159 -2.24 9.49 -4.96
CA LEU A 159 -0.82 9.51 -4.61
C LEU A 159 0.07 9.84 -5.81
N ALA A 160 -0.23 9.27 -6.99
CA ALA A 160 0.52 9.55 -8.22
C ALA A 160 0.42 11.02 -8.62
N ARG A 161 -0.75 11.65 -8.46
CA ARG A 161 -0.95 13.08 -8.76
C ARG A 161 -0.22 13.97 -7.77
N THR A 162 -0.31 13.67 -6.48
CA THR A 162 0.33 14.47 -5.42
C THR A 162 1.83 14.27 -5.33
N ALA A 163 2.39 13.18 -5.87
CA ALA A 163 3.83 12.93 -5.88
C ALA A 163 4.64 14.00 -6.64
N GLY A 164 4.03 14.65 -7.64
CA GLY A 164 4.63 15.75 -8.43
C GLY A 164 4.39 17.14 -7.86
N GLU A 165 3.46 17.31 -6.92
CA GLU A 165 3.04 18.60 -6.39
C GLU A 165 3.82 18.95 -5.12
N GLY A 166 4.09 20.26 -4.94
CA GLY A 166 4.67 20.80 -3.72
C GLY A 166 3.72 20.76 -2.52
N PRO A 167 3.78 21.69 -1.58
CA PRO A 167 3.05 21.67 -0.31
C PRO A 167 1.50 21.76 -0.39
N GLY A 168 0.88 21.74 -1.59
CA GLY A 168 -0.57 21.71 -1.80
C GLY A 168 -1.26 20.35 -1.60
N VAL A 169 -0.52 19.31 -1.21
CA VAL A 169 -1.03 17.95 -0.92
C VAL A 169 -2.21 17.91 0.07
N PRO A 170 -2.27 18.73 1.14
CA PRO A 170 -3.37 18.67 2.11
C PRO A 170 -4.75 18.91 1.50
N GLU A 171 -4.89 19.91 0.61
CA GLU A 171 -6.19 20.26 0.02
C GLU A 171 -6.73 19.17 -0.91
N ALA A 172 -5.85 18.55 -1.71
CA ALA A 172 -6.21 17.44 -2.59
C ALA A 172 -6.62 16.20 -1.79
N LEU A 173 -5.94 15.94 -0.66
CA LEU A 173 -6.26 14.86 0.24
C LEU A 173 -7.62 15.08 0.93
N ASP A 174 -7.88 16.27 1.45
CA ASP A 174 -9.14 16.59 2.11
C ASP A 174 -10.34 16.51 1.14
N ALA A 175 -10.17 16.98 -0.10
CA ALA A 175 -11.17 16.82 -1.16
C ALA A 175 -11.43 15.33 -1.49
N ALA A 176 -10.39 14.52 -1.53
CA ALA A 176 -10.48 13.08 -1.76
C ALA A 176 -11.16 12.36 -0.58
N VAL A 177 -10.82 12.72 0.65
CA VAL A 177 -11.49 12.21 1.87
C VAL A 177 -12.98 12.54 1.85
N ALA A 178 -13.35 13.80 1.55
CA ALA A 178 -14.75 14.22 1.46
C ALA A 178 -15.52 13.43 0.38
N THR A 179 -14.93 13.28 -0.80
CA THR A 179 -15.53 12.53 -1.91
C THR A 179 -15.70 11.05 -1.56
N LEU A 180 -14.65 10.43 -1.02
CA LEU A 180 -14.68 9.01 -0.65
C LEU A 180 -15.69 8.77 0.48
N SER A 181 -15.76 9.65 1.47
CA SER A 181 -16.74 9.58 2.58
C SER A 181 -18.19 9.57 2.08
N ALA A 182 -18.48 10.30 1.01
CA ALA A 182 -19.81 10.34 0.40
C ALA A 182 -20.13 9.05 -0.37
N ILE A 183 -19.13 8.35 -0.90
CA ILE A 183 -19.30 7.16 -1.73
C ILE A 183 -19.28 5.88 -0.91
N LEU A 184 -18.49 5.81 0.17
CA LEU A 184 -18.31 4.60 0.99
C LEU A 184 -19.62 3.95 1.45
N PRO A 185 -20.65 4.69 1.91
CA PRO A 185 -21.93 4.08 2.30
C PRO A 185 -22.64 3.36 1.15
N ALA A 186 -22.55 3.90 -0.08
CA ALA A 186 -23.12 3.26 -1.26
C ALA A 186 -22.39 1.96 -1.65
N LEU A 187 -21.12 1.83 -1.26
CA LEU A 187 -20.33 0.60 -1.42
C LEU A 187 -20.56 -0.41 -0.28
N GLY A 188 -21.43 -0.09 0.68
CA GLY A 188 -21.67 -0.93 1.86
C GLY A 188 -20.59 -0.80 2.93
N ILE A 189 -19.67 0.15 2.81
CA ILE A 189 -18.66 0.46 3.82
C ILE A 189 -19.30 1.45 4.80
N VAL A 190 -20.14 0.92 5.69
CA VAL A 190 -20.78 1.69 6.76
C VAL A 190 -20.08 1.30 8.07
N PRO A 191 -19.56 2.29 8.80
CA PRO A 191 -18.98 2.02 10.10
C PRO A 191 -20.01 1.34 11.02
N THR A 192 -19.57 0.32 11.73
CA THR A 192 -20.39 -0.23 12.83
C THR A 192 -20.35 0.79 13.96
N PRO A 193 -21.51 1.31 14.44
CA PRO A 193 -21.50 2.19 15.59
C PRO A 193 -20.85 1.45 16.77
N ALA A 194 -19.95 2.12 17.46
CA ALA A 194 -19.34 1.59 18.68
C ALA A 194 -20.46 1.13 19.63
N ALA A 195 -20.34 -0.06 20.18
CA ALA A 195 -21.26 -0.51 21.20
C ALA A 195 -21.27 0.52 22.35
N PRO A 196 -22.44 0.92 22.88
CA PRO A 196 -22.50 1.85 23.99
C PRO A 196 -21.69 1.26 25.16
N GLU A 197 -20.83 2.10 25.76
CA GLU A 197 -20.11 1.72 26.96
C GLU A 197 -21.13 1.28 28.01
N PRO A 198 -20.91 0.20 28.76
CA PRO A 198 -21.80 -0.19 29.82
C PRO A 198 -21.81 0.95 30.88
N GLU A 199 -22.97 1.55 31.06
CA GLU A 199 -23.19 2.54 32.12
C GLU A 199 -22.76 1.93 33.47
N SER A 200 -21.79 2.60 34.14
CA SER A 200 -21.25 2.21 35.46
C SER A 200 -22.13 2.72 36.59
#